data_0e2729137492b3e8ae643e0b311526e6
#
_entry.id   0e2729137492b3e8ae643e0b311526e6
#
_cell.length_a   1.000
_cell.length_b   1.000
_cell.length_c   1.000
_cell.angle_alpha   90.00
_cell.angle_beta   90.00
_cell.angle_gamma   90.00
#
_symmetry.space_group_name_H-M   'P 1'
#
loop_
_entity.id
_entity.type
_entity.pdbx_description
1 polymer ?
#
loop_
_entity_poly.entity_id
_entity_poly.type
_entity_poly.pdbx_seq_one_letter_code
_entity_poly.pdbx_strand_id
1 'polypeptide(L)'
;MIESAARRLAHELVNRREAINRELSRNGVRFGIYKNGEYHDRLFPYDPVPRIIESDEYDELEKGLKQRVNALNAYLKDIYSDKRIIHDGVVPEEYVYTSAGYFPQVNGVTPPGGIFAHIAGEDLVQGEDGRWWVLEDNLRIPSGASYPLFVRDIERRISPRLFRDVHIRDNREY
;
A
#
# COMPACT_ATOMS: atom_id res chain seq x y z
N MET A 1 16.01 18.84 1.32
CA MET A 1 15.23 20.10 1.57
C MET A 1 13.91 19.82 2.31
N ILE A 2 13.07 18.88 1.83
CA ILE A 2 11.79 18.51 2.46
C ILE A 2 12.00 17.89 3.84
N GLU A 3 12.95 16.98 4.00
CA GLU A 3 13.25 16.34 5.29
C GLU A 3 13.63 17.37 6.36
N SER A 4 14.44 18.37 6.01
CA SER A 4 14.81 19.44 6.95
C SER A 4 13.61 20.30 7.32
N ALA A 5 12.66 20.50 6.41
CA ALA A 5 11.42 21.22 6.68
C ALA A 5 10.51 20.37 7.59
N ALA A 6 10.36 19.09 7.33
CA ALA A 6 9.59 18.17 8.17
C ALA A 6 10.14 18.10 9.59
N ARG A 7 11.46 17.99 9.76
CA ARG A 7 12.10 18.00 11.09
C ARG A 7 11.86 19.29 11.85
N ARG A 8 11.95 20.45 11.19
CA ARG A 8 11.67 21.75 11.82
C ARG A 8 10.22 21.88 12.26
N LEU A 9 9.29 21.29 11.48
CA LEU A 9 7.86 21.33 11.76
C LEU A 9 7.39 20.19 12.67
N ALA A 10 8.23 19.22 12.98
CA ALA A 10 7.84 18.05 13.78
C ALA A 10 7.19 18.44 15.12
N HIS A 11 7.78 19.40 15.85
CA HIS A 11 7.19 19.88 17.09
C HIS A 11 5.83 20.56 16.89
N GLU A 12 5.69 21.33 15.82
CA GLU A 12 4.42 21.98 15.49
C GLU A 12 3.35 20.95 15.13
N LEU A 13 3.73 19.91 14.38
CA LEU A 13 2.85 18.81 13.97
C LEU A 13 2.38 17.98 15.17
N VAL A 14 3.29 17.66 16.09
CA VAL A 14 2.93 16.92 17.32
C VAL A 14 1.94 17.73 18.16
N ASN A 15 2.15 19.03 18.29
CA ASN A 15 1.23 19.91 19.03
C ASN A 15 -0.16 20.03 18.38
N ARG A 16 -0.28 19.68 17.10
CA ARG A 16 -1.56 19.67 16.35
C ARG A 16 -2.28 18.31 16.40
N ARG A 17 -1.72 17.34 17.10
CA ARG A 17 -2.28 15.98 17.20
C ARG A 17 -3.75 15.96 17.60
N GLU A 18 -4.13 16.82 18.54
CA GLU A 18 -5.54 16.91 18.95
C GLU A 18 -6.46 17.45 17.85
N ALA A 19 -5.98 18.40 17.04
CA ALA A 19 -6.74 18.92 15.91
C ALA A 19 -6.93 17.83 14.84
N ILE A 20 -5.87 17.07 14.56
CA ILE A 20 -5.91 15.92 13.63
C ILE A 20 -6.89 14.87 14.15
N ASN A 21 -6.81 14.48 15.41
CA ASN A 21 -7.72 13.52 16.01
C ASN A 21 -9.19 13.96 15.95
N ARG A 22 -9.47 15.25 16.13
CA ARG A 22 -10.81 15.80 15.95
C ARG A 22 -11.31 15.66 14.51
N GLU A 23 -10.45 15.93 13.52
CA GLU A 23 -10.82 15.77 12.11
C GLU A 23 -11.06 14.30 11.74
N LEU A 24 -10.18 13.38 12.17
CA LEU A 24 -10.37 11.94 11.99
C LEU A 24 -11.69 11.49 12.60
N SER A 25 -11.99 11.93 13.84
CA SER A 25 -13.22 11.57 14.54
C SER A 25 -14.47 12.09 13.84
N ARG A 26 -14.47 13.38 13.43
CA ARG A 26 -15.59 14.01 12.72
C ARG A 26 -15.94 13.31 11.42
N ASN A 27 -14.94 12.79 10.73
CA ASN A 27 -15.10 12.12 9.45
C ASN A 27 -15.23 10.59 9.57
N GLY A 28 -15.31 10.07 10.79
CA GLY A 28 -15.48 8.63 11.03
C GLY A 28 -14.30 7.79 10.55
N VAL A 29 -13.09 8.36 10.50
CA VAL A 29 -11.89 7.65 10.04
C VAL A 29 -11.39 6.78 11.18
N ARG A 30 -11.78 5.52 11.16
CA ARG A 30 -11.52 4.54 12.21
C ARG A 30 -10.81 3.32 11.66
N PHE A 31 -10.16 2.59 12.53
CA PHE A 31 -9.46 1.35 12.20
C PHE A 31 -9.76 0.29 13.25
N GLY A 32 -10.54 -0.70 12.86
CA GLY A 32 -10.89 -1.82 13.73
C GLY A 32 -9.78 -2.86 13.80
N ILE A 33 -9.53 -3.36 14.98
CA ILE A 33 -8.62 -4.49 15.19
C ILE A 33 -9.30 -5.58 16.02
N TYR A 34 -8.92 -6.82 15.76
CA TYR A 34 -9.27 -7.93 16.65
C TYR A 34 -8.14 -8.13 17.66
N LYS A 35 -8.48 -8.15 18.92
CA LYS A 35 -7.56 -8.45 20.02
C LYS A 35 -8.21 -9.48 20.94
N ASN A 36 -7.56 -10.61 21.13
CA ASN A 36 -8.09 -11.73 21.94
C ASN A 36 -9.50 -12.19 21.50
N GLY A 37 -9.79 -12.15 20.21
CA GLY A 37 -11.09 -12.52 19.65
C GLY A 37 -12.18 -11.45 19.72
N GLU A 38 -11.92 -10.30 20.36
CA GLU A 38 -12.84 -9.18 20.45
C GLU A 38 -12.50 -8.09 19.42
N TYR A 39 -13.53 -7.53 18.82
CA TYR A 39 -13.40 -6.40 17.90
C TYR A 39 -13.28 -5.09 18.66
N HIS A 40 -12.20 -4.36 18.41
CA HIS A 40 -11.95 -3.03 18.98
C HIS A 40 -11.95 -1.99 17.87
N ASP A 41 -12.98 -1.19 17.84
CA ASP A 41 -13.06 -0.03 16.95
C ASP A 41 -12.32 1.16 17.59
N ARG A 42 -11.30 1.67 16.90
CA ARG A 42 -10.48 2.79 17.38
C ARG A 42 -10.31 3.86 16.33
N LEU A 43 -10.00 5.06 16.76
CA LEU A 43 -9.58 6.11 15.85
C LEU A 43 -8.36 5.65 15.04
N PHE A 44 -8.31 5.97 13.75
CA PHE A 44 -7.18 5.62 12.90
C PHE A 44 -5.87 6.13 13.53
N PRO A 45 -4.89 5.24 13.78
CA PRO A 45 -3.61 5.63 14.34
C PRO A 45 -2.81 6.41 13.30
N TYR A 46 -2.52 7.64 13.59
CA TYR A 46 -1.85 8.54 12.65
C TYR A 46 -0.65 9.23 13.30
N ASP A 47 0.47 9.22 12.59
CA ASP A 47 1.63 10.00 12.93
C ASP A 47 1.63 11.30 12.09
N PRO A 48 1.60 12.49 12.72
CA PRO A 48 1.59 13.75 11.99
C PRO A 48 2.94 14.08 11.32
N VAL A 49 4.00 13.35 11.60
CA VAL A 49 5.30 13.54 10.95
C VAL A 49 5.35 12.68 9.69
N PRO A 50 5.28 13.27 8.49
CA PRO A 50 5.23 12.49 7.26
C PRO A 50 6.56 11.79 6.99
N ARG A 51 6.49 10.55 6.50
CA ARG A 51 7.62 9.90 5.89
C ARG A 51 7.87 10.51 4.52
N ILE A 52 9.10 10.93 4.27
CA ILE A 52 9.52 11.51 3.00
C ILE A 52 10.20 10.43 2.16
N ILE A 53 9.77 10.31 0.92
CA ILE A 53 10.42 9.52 -0.13
C ILE A 53 10.77 10.50 -1.23
N GLU A 54 12.04 10.66 -1.54
CA GLU A 54 12.51 11.56 -2.58
C GLU A 54 12.12 11.03 -3.98
N SER A 55 12.10 11.93 -4.96
CA SER A 55 11.52 11.61 -6.28
C SER A 55 12.26 10.49 -7.02
N ASP A 56 13.57 10.49 -6.98
CA ASP A 56 14.42 9.48 -7.60
C ASP A 56 14.30 8.12 -6.91
N GLU A 57 14.25 8.12 -5.59
CA GLU A 57 13.99 6.92 -4.79
C GLU A 57 12.61 6.33 -5.12
N TYR A 58 11.59 7.20 -5.24
CA TYR A 58 10.24 6.76 -5.59
C TYR A 58 10.17 6.20 -7.03
N ASP A 59 10.89 6.79 -7.99
CA ASP A 59 10.92 6.31 -9.36
C ASP A 59 11.50 4.89 -9.47
N GLU A 60 12.57 4.60 -8.73
CA GLU A 60 13.14 3.24 -8.68
C GLU A 60 12.20 2.25 -7.97
N LEU A 61 11.58 2.67 -6.88
CA LEU A 61 10.59 1.88 -6.17
C LEU A 61 9.39 1.55 -7.07
N GLU A 62 8.80 2.54 -7.73
CA GLU A 62 7.68 2.39 -8.65
C GLU A 62 8.00 1.41 -9.78
N LYS A 63 9.19 1.51 -10.37
CA LYS A 63 9.66 0.61 -11.42
C LYS A 63 9.74 -0.85 -10.92
N GLY A 64 10.30 -1.06 -9.73
CA GLY A 64 10.39 -2.38 -9.12
C GLY A 64 9.00 -2.97 -8.81
N LEU A 65 8.10 -2.17 -8.26
CA LEU A 65 6.72 -2.59 -7.96
C LEU A 65 5.94 -2.92 -9.23
N LYS A 66 6.04 -2.12 -10.28
CA LYS A 66 5.43 -2.44 -11.59
C LYS A 66 5.94 -3.76 -12.17
N GLN A 67 7.25 -4.01 -12.10
CA GLN A 67 7.82 -5.29 -12.53
C GLN A 67 7.23 -6.45 -11.72
N ARG A 68 7.14 -6.32 -10.38
CA ARG A 68 6.61 -7.33 -9.49
C ARG A 68 5.15 -7.66 -9.77
N VAL A 69 4.29 -6.64 -9.87
CA VAL A 69 2.86 -6.82 -10.19
C VAL A 69 2.65 -7.49 -11.55
N ASN A 70 3.46 -7.12 -12.55
CA ASN A 70 3.42 -7.77 -13.87
C ASN A 70 3.82 -9.24 -13.79
N ALA A 71 4.84 -9.59 -13.00
CA ALA A 71 5.27 -10.97 -12.80
C ALA A 71 4.17 -11.79 -12.08
N LEU A 72 3.54 -11.21 -11.06
CA LEU A 72 2.44 -11.85 -10.33
C LEU A 72 1.20 -12.07 -11.22
N ASN A 73 0.85 -11.10 -12.07
CA ASN A 73 -0.22 -11.28 -13.07
C ASN A 73 0.13 -12.34 -14.11
N ALA A 74 1.39 -12.42 -14.56
CA ALA A 74 1.84 -13.47 -15.46
C ALA A 74 1.74 -14.86 -14.81
N TYR A 75 2.12 -14.98 -13.53
CA TYR A 75 1.93 -16.19 -12.73
C TYR A 75 0.47 -16.59 -12.63
N LEU A 76 -0.43 -15.67 -12.27
CA LEU A 76 -1.86 -15.95 -12.17
C LEU A 76 -2.44 -16.39 -13.53
N LYS A 77 -2.05 -15.73 -14.60
CA LYS A 77 -2.45 -16.12 -15.96
C LYS A 77 -2.00 -17.55 -16.28
N ASP A 78 -0.76 -17.90 -15.96
CA ASP A 78 -0.21 -19.22 -16.26
C ASP A 78 -0.92 -20.33 -15.47
N ILE A 79 -1.11 -20.18 -14.16
CA ILE A 79 -1.73 -21.20 -13.31
C ILE A 79 -3.20 -21.45 -13.65
N TYR A 80 -3.90 -20.48 -14.25
CA TYR A 80 -5.29 -20.60 -14.70
C TYR A 80 -5.41 -20.94 -16.20
N SER A 81 -4.28 -21.14 -16.92
CA SER A 81 -4.26 -21.54 -18.33
C SER A 81 -3.34 -22.75 -18.57
N ASP A 82 -2.15 -22.51 -19.12
CA ASP A 82 -1.21 -23.56 -19.58
C ASP A 82 -0.48 -24.29 -18.43
N LYS A 83 -0.38 -23.67 -17.26
CA LYS A 83 0.28 -24.21 -16.05
C LYS A 83 1.75 -24.58 -16.27
N ARG A 84 2.44 -23.83 -17.11
CA ARG A 84 3.84 -24.11 -17.49
C ARG A 84 4.75 -24.09 -16.29
N ILE A 85 4.57 -23.15 -15.37
CA ILE A 85 5.37 -23.02 -14.15
C ILE A 85 5.31 -24.26 -13.25
N ILE A 86 4.18 -24.99 -13.30
CA ILE A 86 3.99 -26.28 -12.63
C ILE A 86 4.64 -27.40 -13.45
N HIS A 87 4.36 -27.48 -14.75
CA HIS A 87 4.91 -28.52 -15.63
C HIS A 87 6.44 -28.48 -15.71
N ASP A 88 7.02 -27.28 -15.66
CA ASP A 88 8.47 -27.06 -15.64
C ASP A 88 9.11 -27.31 -14.26
N GLY A 89 8.30 -27.63 -13.24
CA GLY A 89 8.76 -27.94 -11.90
C GLY A 89 9.29 -26.74 -11.11
N VAL A 90 8.99 -25.51 -11.56
CA VAL A 90 9.41 -24.28 -10.88
C VAL A 90 8.60 -24.06 -9.61
N VAL A 91 7.29 -24.34 -9.67
CA VAL A 91 6.39 -24.29 -8.52
C VAL A 91 5.78 -25.67 -8.34
N PRO A 92 5.95 -26.31 -7.15
CA PRO A 92 5.28 -27.57 -6.85
C PRO A 92 3.75 -27.40 -6.93
N GLU A 93 3.07 -28.35 -7.58
CA GLU A 93 1.62 -28.28 -7.81
C GLU A 93 0.82 -28.20 -6.51
N GLU A 94 1.31 -28.83 -5.45
CA GLU A 94 0.68 -28.79 -4.14
C GLU A 94 0.53 -27.38 -3.57
N TYR A 95 1.49 -26.49 -3.79
CA TYR A 95 1.40 -25.08 -3.32
C TYR A 95 0.28 -24.32 -4.03
N VAL A 96 -0.02 -24.68 -5.27
CA VAL A 96 -1.11 -24.06 -6.02
C VAL A 96 -2.45 -24.66 -5.60
N TYR A 97 -2.58 -25.99 -5.67
CA TYR A 97 -3.90 -26.63 -5.53
C TYR A 97 -4.38 -26.75 -4.09
N THR A 98 -3.50 -26.72 -3.10
CA THR A 98 -3.89 -26.68 -1.68
C THR A 98 -4.10 -25.27 -1.16
N SER A 99 -3.75 -24.24 -1.95
CA SER A 99 -3.96 -22.85 -1.56
C SER A 99 -5.46 -22.53 -1.48
N ALA A 100 -5.89 -21.96 -0.35
CA ALA A 100 -7.25 -21.46 -0.18
C ALA A 100 -7.60 -20.31 -1.16
N GLY A 101 -6.58 -19.70 -1.80
CA GLY A 101 -6.74 -18.66 -2.82
C GLY A 101 -6.89 -19.21 -4.23
N TYR A 102 -6.73 -20.50 -4.47
CA TYR A 102 -6.91 -21.12 -5.78
C TYR A 102 -8.38 -21.47 -6.01
N PHE A 103 -8.95 -20.98 -7.11
CA PHE A 103 -10.33 -21.23 -7.49
C PHE A 103 -10.39 -22.01 -8.80
N PRO A 104 -10.61 -23.36 -8.79
CA PRO A 104 -10.62 -24.19 -10.00
C PRO A 104 -11.60 -23.71 -11.07
N GLN A 105 -12.71 -23.08 -10.68
CA GLN A 105 -13.71 -22.53 -11.60
C GLN A 105 -13.22 -21.36 -12.45
N VAL A 106 -12.06 -20.80 -12.13
CA VAL A 106 -11.38 -19.75 -12.91
C VAL A 106 -10.50 -20.32 -14.03
N ASN A 107 -10.26 -21.63 -14.05
CA ASN A 107 -9.48 -22.27 -15.11
C ASN A 107 -10.06 -21.94 -16.49
N GLY A 108 -9.20 -21.46 -17.41
CA GLY A 108 -9.57 -21.10 -18.76
C GLY A 108 -10.31 -19.75 -18.89
N VAL A 109 -10.57 -19.05 -17.79
CA VAL A 109 -11.17 -17.72 -17.82
C VAL A 109 -10.08 -16.69 -18.12
N THR A 110 -10.33 -15.82 -19.11
CA THR A 110 -9.48 -14.66 -19.40
C THR A 110 -10.21 -13.42 -18.93
N PRO A 111 -9.74 -12.75 -17.87
CA PRO A 111 -10.35 -11.51 -17.41
C PRO A 111 -10.14 -10.38 -18.43
N PRO A 112 -10.92 -9.28 -18.35
CA PRO A 112 -10.72 -8.11 -19.20
C PRO A 112 -9.28 -7.61 -19.16
N GLY A 113 -8.70 -7.37 -20.33
CA GLY A 113 -7.30 -6.96 -20.47
C GLY A 113 -6.28 -8.04 -20.09
N GLY A 114 -6.69 -9.26 -19.74
CA GLY A 114 -5.80 -10.33 -19.26
C GLY A 114 -5.21 -10.08 -17.87
N ILE A 115 -5.79 -9.15 -17.11
CA ILE A 115 -5.31 -8.73 -15.79
C ILE A 115 -6.13 -9.43 -14.71
N PHE A 116 -5.50 -10.25 -13.88
CA PHE A 116 -6.13 -10.95 -12.76
C PHE A 116 -6.16 -10.12 -11.48
N ALA A 117 -5.06 -9.44 -11.16
CA ALA A 117 -4.97 -8.51 -10.04
C ALA A 117 -4.91 -7.08 -10.56
N HIS A 118 -6.04 -6.36 -10.46
CA HIS A 118 -6.18 -4.98 -10.95
C HIS A 118 -5.63 -3.95 -9.96
N ILE A 119 -5.68 -4.28 -8.67
CA ILE A 119 -5.14 -3.47 -7.59
C ILE A 119 -4.25 -4.41 -6.77
N ALA A 120 -3.04 -3.97 -6.50
CA ALA A 120 -2.08 -4.66 -5.66
C ALA A 120 -1.70 -3.74 -4.50
N GLY A 121 -1.54 -4.32 -3.31
CA GLY A 121 -1.07 -3.61 -2.13
C GLY A 121 0.18 -4.31 -1.60
N GLU A 122 1.34 -3.79 -1.93
CA GLU A 122 2.61 -4.31 -1.46
C GLU A 122 2.98 -3.66 -0.13
N ASP A 123 3.21 -4.48 0.88
CA ASP A 123 3.74 -4.02 2.16
C ASP A 123 5.26 -3.89 2.07
N LEU A 124 5.75 -2.69 2.35
CA LEU A 124 7.15 -2.32 2.15
C LEU A 124 7.84 -1.96 3.47
N VAL A 125 9.11 -2.32 3.57
CA VAL A 125 10.00 -1.88 4.65
C VAL A 125 11.32 -1.39 4.06
N GLN A 126 11.85 -0.33 4.64
CA GLN A 126 13.20 0.13 4.29
C GLN A 126 14.19 -0.44 5.31
N GLY A 127 15.18 -1.17 4.82
CA GLY A 127 16.23 -1.73 5.64
C GLY A 127 17.20 -0.66 6.16
N GLU A 128 18.09 -1.03 7.07
CA GLU A 128 19.15 -0.16 7.60
C GLU A 128 20.13 0.32 6.52
N ASP A 129 20.25 -0.45 5.45
CA ASP A 129 21.04 -0.14 4.25
C ASP A 129 20.34 0.83 3.27
N GLY A 130 19.16 1.31 3.64
CA GLY A 130 18.33 2.21 2.82
C GLY A 130 17.57 1.52 1.70
N ARG A 131 17.76 0.21 1.47
CA ARG A 131 17.03 -0.52 0.43
C ARG A 131 15.61 -0.84 0.84
N TRP A 132 14.70 -0.83 -0.15
CA TRP A 132 13.32 -1.22 0.02
C TRP A 132 13.15 -2.74 -0.17
N TRP A 133 12.37 -3.34 0.72
CA TRP A 133 12.02 -4.75 0.70
C TRP A 133 10.51 -4.90 0.70
N VAL A 134 10.01 -5.82 -0.12
CA VAL A 134 8.61 -6.22 -0.08
C VAL A 134 8.44 -7.31 0.97
N LEU A 135 7.54 -7.09 1.92
CA LEU A 135 7.20 -8.07 2.95
C LEU A 135 6.10 -9.01 2.48
N GLU A 136 5.05 -8.46 1.86
CA GLU A 136 3.97 -9.25 1.29
C GLU A 136 3.29 -8.53 0.11
N ASP A 137 2.55 -9.31 -0.68
CA ASP A 137 1.75 -8.83 -1.79
C ASP A 137 0.26 -9.12 -1.52
N ASN A 138 -0.51 -8.08 -1.28
CA ASN A 138 -1.95 -8.16 -1.13
C ASN A 138 -2.62 -8.02 -2.50
N LEU A 139 -2.92 -9.14 -3.17
CA LEU A 139 -3.48 -9.15 -4.53
C LEU A 139 -4.98 -9.43 -4.56
N ARG A 140 -5.52 -10.05 -3.52
CA ARG A 140 -6.91 -10.49 -3.54
C ARG A 140 -7.88 -9.38 -3.16
N ILE A 141 -7.69 -8.77 -2.00
CA ILE A 141 -8.54 -7.73 -1.46
C ILE A 141 -7.66 -6.66 -0.78
N PRO A 142 -6.82 -5.96 -1.54
CA PRO A 142 -6.04 -4.87 -0.96
C PRO A 142 -6.99 -3.79 -0.45
N SER A 143 -6.69 -3.24 0.70
CA SER A 143 -7.52 -2.23 1.35
C SER A 143 -6.68 -1.09 1.90
N GLY A 144 -7.35 -0.02 2.34
CA GLY A 144 -6.68 1.07 3.05
C GLY A 144 -6.20 2.23 2.18
N ALA A 145 -6.30 2.17 0.85
CA ALA A 145 -5.88 3.25 -0.03
C ALA A 145 -6.55 4.62 0.29
N SER A 146 -7.75 4.59 0.85
CA SER A 146 -8.47 5.79 1.26
C SER A 146 -7.84 6.51 2.46
N TYR A 147 -7.14 5.80 3.33
CA TYR A 147 -6.49 6.42 4.50
C TYR A 147 -5.43 7.46 4.12
N PRO A 148 -4.42 7.15 3.28
CA PRO A 148 -3.42 8.14 2.90
C PRO A 148 -4.01 9.30 2.09
N LEU A 149 -5.04 9.07 1.28
CA LEU A 149 -5.74 10.12 0.56
C LEU A 149 -6.38 11.12 1.53
N PHE A 150 -7.14 10.61 2.49
CA PHE A 150 -7.84 11.41 3.47
C PHE A 150 -6.88 12.13 4.43
N VAL A 151 -5.87 11.42 4.91
CA VAL A 151 -4.85 11.97 5.81
C VAL A 151 -4.08 13.10 5.15
N ARG A 152 -3.72 12.96 3.87
CA ARG A 152 -3.08 14.03 3.11
C ARG A 152 -3.94 15.30 3.04
N ASP A 153 -5.25 15.16 2.90
CA ASP A 153 -6.17 16.30 2.91
C ASP A 153 -6.23 16.99 4.27
N ILE A 154 -6.19 16.23 5.35
CA ILE A 154 -6.08 16.78 6.71
C ILE A 154 -4.76 17.55 6.86
N GLU A 155 -3.63 16.97 6.48
CA GLU A 155 -2.32 17.60 6.59
C GLU A 155 -2.24 18.89 5.82
N ARG A 156 -2.72 18.92 4.59
CA ARG A 156 -2.76 20.15 3.77
C ARG A 156 -3.54 21.28 4.43
N ARG A 157 -4.61 20.95 5.17
CA ARG A 157 -5.44 21.94 5.88
C ARG A 157 -4.81 22.40 7.20
N ILE A 158 -4.24 21.47 7.97
CA ILE A 158 -3.71 21.73 9.31
C ILE A 158 -2.29 22.28 9.24
N SER A 159 -1.51 21.83 8.26
CA SER A 159 -0.09 22.18 8.13
C SER A 159 0.25 22.67 6.72
N PRO A 160 -0.42 23.73 6.20
CA PRO A 160 -0.22 24.19 4.82
C PRO A 160 1.23 24.65 4.53
N ARG A 161 1.99 25.03 5.55
CA ARG A 161 3.39 25.39 5.41
C ARG A 161 4.29 24.24 4.96
N LEU A 162 3.89 22.99 5.30
CA LEU A 162 4.62 21.79 4.90
C LEU A 162 4.61 21.60 3.37
N PHE A 163 3.56 22.10 2.71
CA PHE A 163 3.31 21.88 1.28
C PHE A 163 3.59 23.12 0.41
N ARG A 164 3.97 24.27 1.02
CA ARG A 164 4.03 25.56 0.31
C ARG A 164 5.14 25.62 -0.72
N ASP A 165 6.33 25.15 -0.35
CA ASP A 165 7.56 25.38 -1.12
C ASP A 165 8.12 24.04 -1.66
N VAL A 166 7.28 23.02 -1.75
CA VAL A 166 7.69 21.69 -2.20
C VAL A 166 6.67 21.13 -3.21
N HIS A 167 7.17 20.49 -4.25
CA HIS A 167 6.34 19.74 -5.17
C HIS A 167 6.17 18.31 -4.62
N ILE A 168 4.94 17.91 -4.37
CA ILE A 168 4.60 16.56 -3.88
C ILE A 168 3.70 15.92 -4.93
N ARG A 169 4.05 14.70 -5.38
CA ARG A 169 3.18 13.93 -6.29
C ARG A 169 1.81 13.75 -5.65
N ASP A 170 0.77 13.98 -6.44
CA ASP A 170 -0.59 13.72 -5.96
C ASP A 170 -0.85 12.21 -5.99
N ASN A 171 -1.42 11.70 -4.91
CA ASN A 171 -1.84 10.31 -4.80
C ASN A 171 -3.31 10.10 -5.21
N ARG A 172 -3.93 11.08 -5.86
CA ARG A 172 -5.30 11.00 -6.40
C ARG A 172 -5.35 10.70 -7.89
N GLU A 173 -4.21 10.71 -8.57
CA GLU A 173 -4.10 10.49 -10.02
C GLU A 173 -3.95 8.99 -10.38
N TYR A 174 -4.62 8.09 -9.63
CA TYR A 174 -4.62 6.65 -9.90
C TYR A 174 -6.00 6.16 -10.32
#